data_60680e55c103904f468745f5062564be
#
_entry.id   60680e55c103904f468745f5062564be
#
_cell.length_a   1.000
_cell.length_b   1.000
_cell.length_c   1.000
_cell.angle_alpha   90.00
_cell.angle_beta   90.00
_cell.angle_gamma   90.00
#
_symmetry.space_group_name_H-M   'P 1'
#
loop_
_entity.id
_entity.type
_entity.pdbx_description
1 polymer ?
#
loop_
_entity_poly.entity_id
_entity_poly.type
_entity_poly.pdbx_seq_one_letter_code
_entity_poly.pdbx_strand_id
1 'polypeptide(L)'
;MLPSLRPGDEFVVTTSRPARIGDVVALRHPTREDFWLVKRRVTPPRPLPDDLAWVASDNREVSGVDSRSFGPVPVGELLPRVERLDPIVFGEAVELLASEDTALRRLVDEHGTPELWGRPPGFATLVLLILEQQVSLESGAAMFRRVSTAGGGVTPEGILGLGTDGLRRIGVTRQKADYLVGLAQQVDSGDLDLASLDAAPEDEARRALLACKGIGPWTADVYLLSALRHLDVFPTGDRALQVGAAEALGLAAVPTPDELELLSIPWRPLRAVAARLIWHAYLARRGRTEPRHADLAAD
;
A
#
# COMPACT_ATOMS: atom_id res chain seq x y z
N MET A 1 -23.45 4.32 4.12
CA MET A 1 -22.15 3.68 4.34
C MET A 1 -21.37 4.24 5.53
N LEU A 2 -21.86 5.25 6.24
CA LEU A 2 -21.24 5.66 7.52
C LEU A 2 -21.22 4.49 8.52
N PRO A 3 -20.14 4.27 9.28
CA PRO A 3 -18.93 5.09 9.33
C PRO A 3 -17.88 4.78 8.26
N SER A 4 -18.03 3.71 7.46
CA SER A 4 -16.99 3.19 6.53
C SER A 4 -16.65 4.13 5.37
N LEU A 5 -17.59 4.97 4.93
CA LEU A 5 -17.40 5.98 3.88
C LEU A 5 -18.14 7.24 4.22
N ARG A 6 -17.56 8.40 3.92
CA ARG A 6 -18.11 9.74 4.12
C ARG A 6 -18.46 10.39 2.77
N PRO A 7 -19.37 11.38 2.74
CA PRO A 7 -19.56 12.18 1.54
C PRO A 7 -18.24 12.83 1.08
N GLY A 8 -17.91 12.66 -0.20
CA GLY A 8 -16.66 13.14 -0.78
C GLY A 8 -15.52 12.13 -0.78
N ASP A 9 -15.65 10.97 -0.13
CA ASP A 9 -14.66 9.91 -0.23
C ASP A 9 -14.63 9.34 -1.67
N GLU A 10 -13.44 9.25 -2.23
CA GLU A 10 -13.19 8.59 -3.51
C GLU A 10 -12.67 7.18 -3.25
N PHE A 11 -13.04 6.23 -4.10
CA PHE A 11 -12.55 4.86 -4.02
C PHE A 11 -12.58 4.17 -5.38
N VAL A 12 -11.70 3.18 -5.54
CA VAL A 12 -11.60 2.36 -6.74
C VAL A 12 -12.48 1.13 -6.59
N VAL A 13 -13.13 0.74 -7.68
CA VAL A 13 -13.83 -0.54 -7.82
C VAL A 13 -13.18 -1.36 -8.92
N THR A 14 -13.37 -2.69 -8.89
CA THR A 14 -12.84 -3.57 -9.92
C THR A 14 -13.92 -4.47 -10.49
N THR A 15 -13.73 -4.90 -11.73
CA THR A 15 -14.51 -5.95 -12.39
C THR A 15 -13.76 -7.28 -12.46
N SER A 16 -12.50 -7.30 -12.08
CA SER A 16 -11.60 -8.45 -12.23
C SER A 16 -11.86 -9.59 -11.25
N ARG A 17 -12.66 -9.36 -10.20
CA ARG A 17 -13.12 -10.42 -9.30
C ARG A 17 -14.59 -10.24 -8.90
N PRO A 18 -15.30 -11.32 -8.59
CA PRO A 18 -16.64 -11.21 -8.02
C PRO A 18 -16.57 -10.62 -6.60
N ALA A 19 -17.60 -9.85 -6.23
CA ALA A 19 -17.76 -9.36 -4.87
C ALA A 19 -17.92 -10.53 -3.89
N ARG A 20 -17.36 -10.43 -2.67
CA ARG A 20 -17.45 -11.42 -1.58
C ARG A 20 -18.35 -10.89 -0.47
N ILE A 21 -18.85 -11.77 0.39
CA ILE A 21 -19.53 -11.34 1.63
C ILE A 21 -18.52 -10.54 2.47
N GLY A 22 -18.98 -9.37 2.93
CA GLY A 22 -18.14 -8.39 3.63
C GLY A 22 -17.63 -7.25 2.76
N ASP A 23 -17.53 -7.43 1.43
CA ASP A 23 -17.06 -6.36 0.54
C ASP A 23 -18.01 -5.15 0.54
N VAL A 24 -17.43 -3.95 0.54
CA VAL A 24 -18.10 -2.73 0.11
C VAL A 24 -18.18 -2.77 -1.41
N VAL A 25 -19.34 -2.53 -1.96
CA VAL A 25 -19.62 -2.66 -3.39
C VAL A 25 -20.34 -1.41 -3.92
N ALA A 26 -19.97 -0.98 -5.12
CA ALA A 26 -20.79 -0.09 -5.92
C ALA A 26 -21.72 -0.91 -6.81
N LEU A 27 -22.96 -0.44 -7.00
CA LEU A 27 -23.93 -1.06 -7.89
C LEU A 27 -24.90 0.01 -8.42
N ARG A 28 -25.46 -0.21 -9.59
CA ARG A 28 -26.57 0.62 -10.07
C ARG A 28 -27.83 0.34 -9.27
N HIS A 29 -28.64 1.37 -9.05
CA HIS A 29 -29.92 1.19 -8.38
C HIS A 29 -30.85 0.36 -9.27
N PRO A 30 -31.47 -0.73 -8.77
CA PRO A 30 -32.23 -1.66 -9.62
C PRO A 30 -33.40 -1.05 -10.38
N THR A 31 -33.94 0.08 -9.93
CA THR A 31 -35.13 0.72 -10.51
C THR A 31 -34.99 2.23 -10.82
N ARG A 32 -33.78 2.79 -10.66
CA ARG A 32 -33.47 4.20 -10.97
C ARG A 32 -32.29 4.26 -11.92
N GLU A 33 -32.51 4.73 -13.13
CA GLU A 33 -31.45 4.97 -14.10
C GLU A 33 -30.49 6.03 -13.58
N ASP A 34 -29.18 5.84 -13.89
CA ASP A 34 -28.09 6.74 -13.53
C ASP A 34 -27.91 7.02 -12.02
N PHE A 35 -28.44 6.16 -11.17
CA PHE A 35 -28.26 6.28 -9.73
C PHE A 35 -27.42 5.13 -9.18
N TRP A 36 -26.25 5.47 -8.63
CA TRP A 36 -25.33 4.53 -8.03
C TRP A 36 -25.56 4.41 -6.52
N LEU A 37 -25.42 3.20 -6.03
CA LEU A 37 -25.47 2.87 -4.61
C LEU A 37 -24.10 2.35 -4.17
N VAL A 38 -23.73 2.68 -2.94
CA VAL A 38 -22.60 2.02 -2.25
C VAL A 38 -23.15 1.27 -1.06
N LYS A 39 -22.95 -0.03 -1.01
CA LYS A 39 -23.51 -0.94 -0.01
C LYS A 39 -22.45 -1.97 0.42
N ARG A 40 -22.78 -2.76 1.43
CA ARG A 40 -21.97 -3.94 1.80
C ARG A 40 -22.68 -5.20 1.32
N ARG A 41 -21.97 -6.12 0.66
CA ARG A 41 -22.48 -7.46 0.43
C ARG A 41 -22.50 -8.21 1.77
N VAL A 42 -23.66 -8.68 2.17
CA VAL A 42 -23.86 -9.36 3.46
C VAL A 42 -24.48 -10.74 3.25
N THR A 43 -24.41 -11.58 4.28
CA THR A 43 -25.14 -12.86 4.30
C THR A 43 -26.64 -12.59 4.17
N PRO A 44 -27.33 -13.22 3.19
CA PRO A 44 -28.75 -13.02 3.01
C PRO A 44 -29.55 -13.63 4.17
N PRO A 45 -30.73 -13.08 4.50
CA PRO A 45 -31.58 -13.58 5.61
C PRO A 45 -32.18 -14.97 5.33
N ARG A 46 -32.14 -15.42 4.09
CA ARG A 46 -32.55 -16.76 3.61
C ARG A 46 -31.66 -17.17 2.44
N PRO A 47 -31.50 -18.48 2.17
CA PRO A 47 -30.74 -18.93 1.02
C PRO A 47 -31.20 -18.26 -0.29
N LEU A 48 -30.22 -17.86 -1.10
CA LEU A 48 -30.44 -17.29 -2.44
C LEU A 48 -29.74 -18.17 -3.48
N PRO A 49 -30.17 -18.14 -4.75
CA PRO A 49 -29.38 -18.64 -5.88
C PRO A 49 -27.98 -18.02 -5.90
N ASP A 50 -27.01 -18.76 -6.43
CA ASP A 50 -25.57 -18.38 -6.42
C ASP A 50 -25.27 -17.11 -7.24
N ASP A 51 -26.12 -16.81 -8.22
CA ASP A 51 -26.06 -15.61 -9.07
C ASP A 51 -26.65 -14.35 -8.41
N LEU A 52 -27.28 -14.49 -7.24
CA LEU A 52 -27.88 -13.39 -6.50
C LEU A 52 -27.15 -13.06 -5.19
N ALA A 53 -27.15 -11.80 -4.83
CA ALA A 53 -26.55 -11.29 -3.61
C ALA A 53 -27.51 -10.42 -2.81
N TRP A 54 -27.25 -10.34 -1.52
CA TRP A 54 -27.92 -9.44 -0.60
C TRP A 54 -26.97 -8.31 -0.21
N VAL A 55 -27.41 -7.06 -0.37
CA VAL A 55 -26.63 -5.88 -0.02
C VAL A 55 -27.35 -5.06 1.03
N ALA A 56 -26.59 -4.51 1.98
CA ALA A 56 -27.12 -3.72 3.07
C ALA A 56 -26.31 -2.44 3.31
N SER A 57 -26.96 -1.44 3.88
CA SER A 57 -26.31 -0.24 4.39
C SER A 57 -25.67 -0.52 5.74
N ASP A 58 -24.43 -0.04 5.98
CA ASP A 58 -23.76 -0.15 7.27
C ASP A 58 -24.51 0.62 8.35
N ASN A 59 -25.00 1.81 8.01
CA ASN A 59 -25.86 2.60 8.90
C ASN A 59 -27.35 2.32 8.60
N ARG A 60 -27.98 1.59 9.49
CA ARG A 60 -29.40 1.22 9.37
C ARG A 60 -30.37 2.36 9.64
N GLU A 61 -29.93 3.40 10.34
CA GLU A 61 -30.80 4.51 10.75
C GLU A 61 -30.98 5.56 9.63
N VAL A 62 -29.99 5.68 8.74
CA VAL A 62 -29.93 6.76 7.73
C VAL A 62 -30.38 6.31 6.34
N SER A 63 -30.36 5.01 6.02
CA SER A 63 -30.63 4.56 4.65
C SER A 63 -31.61 3.39 4.58
N GLY A 64 -32.78 3.65 3.99
CA GLY A 64 -33.78 2.62 3.66
C GLY A 64 -33.59 1.96 2.29
N VAL A 65 -32.59 2.36 1.49
CA VAL A 65 -32.43 1.91 0.10
C VAL A 65 -31.34 0.83 0.02
N ASP A 66 -31.72 -0.43 0.23
CA ASP A 66 -30.87 -1.61 0.10
C ASP A 66 -31.75 -2.85 -0.20
N SER A 67 -31.16 -4.06 -0.15
CA SER A 67 -31.90 -5.30 -0.47
C SER A 67 -33.14 -5.55 0.40
N ARG A 68 -33.28 -4.86 1.53
CA ARG A 68 -34.53 -4.89 2.34
C ARG A 68 -35.67 -4.19 1.64
N SER A 69 -35.38 -3.23 0.75
CA SER A 69 -36.39 -2.46 0.01
C SER A 69 -36.57 -2.94 -1.44
N PHE A 70 -35.49 -3.32 -2.12
CA PHE A 70 -35.55 -3.70 -3.54
C PHE A 70 -35.29 -5.19 -3.83
N GLY A 71 -34.99 -5.98 -2.80
CA GLY A 71 -34.69 -7.40 -2.97
C GLY A 71 -33.21 -7.73 -3.30
N PRO A 72 -32.92 -9.00 -3.63
CA PRO A 72 -31.58 -9.41 -4.04
C PRO A 72 -31.20 -8.82 -5.39
N VAL A 73 -29.92 -8.69 -5.65
CA VAL A 73 -29.35 -8.13 -6.88
C VAL A 73 -28.38 -9.13 -7.53
N PRO A 74 -28.18 -9.10 -8.86
CA PRO A 74 -27.23 -9.98 -9.53
C PRO A 74 -25.80 -9.77 -8.99
N VAL A 75 -25.08 -10.87 -8.70
CA VAL A 75 -23.68 -10.82 -8.24
C VAL A 75 -22.78 -10.14 -9.28
N GLY A 76 -23.04 -10.36 -10.58
CA GLY A 76 -22.27 -9.79 -11.68
C GLY A 76 -22.39 -8.27 -11.83
N GLU A 77 -23.40 -7.64 -11.17
CA GLU A 77 -23.56 -6.19 -11.17
C GLU A 77 -22.89 -5.51 -9.97
N LEU A 78 -22.31 -6.28 -9.06
CA LEU A 78 -21.61 -5.77 -7.90
C LEU A 78 -20.15 -5.48 -8.23
N LEU A 79 -19.74 -4.23 -8.12
CA LEU A 79 -18.37 -3.77 -8.31
C LEU A 79 -17.69 -3.66 -6.92
N PRO A 80 -16.88 -4.63 -6.51
CA PRO A 80 -16.23 -4.58 -5.20
C PRO A 80 -15.19 -3.46 -5.14
N ARG A 81 -15.17 -2.77 -3.98
CA ARG A 81 -14.14 -1.79 -3.65
C ARG A 81 -12.77 -2.47 -3.60
N VAL A 82 -11.79 -1.80 -4.17
CA VAL A 82 -10.38 -2.15 -4.01
C VAL A 82 -9.84 -1.48 -2.75
N GLU A 83 -9.28 -2.27 -1.85
CA GLU A 83 -8.65 -1.78 -0.63
C GLU A 83 -7.12 -1.96 -0.65
N ARG A 84 -6.65 -2.91 -1.45
CA ARG A 84 -5.24 -3.23 -1.64
C ARG A 84 -4.95 -3.52 -3.10
N LEU A 85 -3.75 -3.15 -3.55
CA LEU A 85 -3.27 -3.50 -4.88
C LEU A 85 -2.89 -4.99 -4.92
N ASP A 86 -3.41 -5.69 -5.91
CA ASP A 86 -2.88 -6.96 -6.40
C ASP A 86 -2.34 -6.76 -7.84
N PRO A 87 -1.64 -7.74 -8.42
CA PRO A 87 -1.04 -7.56 -9.75
C PRO A 87 -2.03 -7.22 -10.87
N ILE A 88 -3.27 -7.73 -10.79
CA ILE A 88 -4.31 -7.48 -11.81
C ILE A 88 -4.83 -6.05 -11.65
N VAL A 89 -5.25 -5.69 -10.45
CA VAL A 89 -5.72 -4.34 -10.12
C VAL A 89 -4.64 -3.30 -10.38
N PHE A 90 -3.37 -3.63 -10.11
CA PHE A 90 -2.25 -2.73 -10.41
C PHE A 90 -2.13 -2.46 -11.91
N GLY A 91 -2.23 -3.49 -12.76
CA GLY A 91 -2.23 -3.33 -14.22
C GLY A 91 -3.38 -2.46 -14.71
N GLU A 92 -4.62 -2.69 -14.24
CA GLU A 92 -5.79 -1.87 -14.56
C GLU A 92 -5.59 -0.40 -14.12
N ALA A 93 -5.03 -0.18 -12.94
CA ALA A 93 -4.78 1.16 -12.41
C ALA A 93 -3.67 1.90 -13.19
N VAL A 94 -2.64 1.21 -13.68
CA VAL A 94 -1.62 1.78 -14.57
C VAL A 94 -2.27 2.27 -15.87
N GLU A 95 -3.09 1.45 -16.50
CA GLU A 95 -3.78 1.84 -17.75
C GLU A 95 -4.72 3.03 -17.52
N LEU A 96 -5.45 3.05 -16.41
CA LEU A 96 -6.33 4.16 -16.07
C LEU A 96 -5.53 5.47 -15.91
N LEU A 97 -4.52 5.49 -15.04
CA LEU A 97 -3.69 6.68 -14.83
C LEU A 97 -2.99 7.14 -16.10
N ALA A 98 -2.47 6.19 -16.89
CA ALA A 98 -1.82 6.51 -18.16
C ALA A 98 -2.82 7.04 -19.22
N SER A 99 -4.12 6.72 -19.13
CA SER A 99 -5.14 7.30 -20.01
C SER A 99 -5.50 8.74 -19.63
N GLU A 100 -5.34 9.12 -18.37
CA GLU A 100 -5.74 10.42 -17.82
C GLU A 100 -4.56 11.40 -17.71
N ASP A 101 -3.32 10.89 -17.58
CA ASP A 101 -2.12 11.70 -17.37
C ASP A 101 -1.06 11.42 -18.46
N THR A 102 -0.78 12.44 -19.26
CA THR A 102 0.18 12.33 -20.39
C THR A 102 1.63 12.12 -19.94
N ALA A 103 2.00 12.58 -18.73
CA ALA A 103 3.34 12.36 -18.20
C ALA A 103 3.51 10.91 -17.76
N LEU A 104 2.52 10.35 -17.09
CA LEU A 104 2.52 8.92 -16.69
C LEU A 104 2.43 8.02 -17.93
N ARG A 105 1.64 8.37 -18.95
CA ARG A 105 1.62 7.66 -20.25
C ARG A 105 3.01 7.56 -20.85
N ARG A 106 3.74 8.67 -20.93
CA ARG A 106 5.13 8.67 -21.46
C ARG A 106 6.04 7.74 -20.66
N LEU A 107 5.92 7.68 -19.33
CA LEU A 107 6.73 6.77 -18.52
C LEU A 107 6.46 5.31 -18.87
N VAL A 108 5.19 4.96 -19.07
CA VAL A 108 4.79 3.60 -19.49
C VAL A 108 5.30 3.29 -20.89
N ASP A 109 5.17 4.22 -21.84
CA ASP A 109 5.62 4.03 -23.23
C ASP A 109 7.15 3.90 -23.32
N GLU A 110 7.91 4.65 -22.51
CA GLU A 110 9.39 4.66 -22.53
C GLU A 110 10.01 3.48 -21.74
N HIS A 111 9.40 3.07 -20.64
CA HIS A 111 10.01 2.15 -19.67
C HIS A 111 9.20 0.88 -19.42
N GLY A 112 7.99 0.79 -19.98
CA GLY A 112 7.05 -0.30 -19.72
C GLY A 112 6.38 -0.22 -18.36
N THR A 113 5.46 -1.16 -18.12
CA THR A 113 4.78 -1.30 -16.83
C THR A 113 5.66 -2.07 -15.85
N PRO A 114 6.01 -1.51 -14.69
CA PRO A 114 6.76 -2.23 -13.67
C PRO A 114 5.93 -3.36 -13.03
N GLU A 115 6.60 -4.34 -12.47
CA GLU A 115 5.94 -5.29 -11.58
C GLU A 115 5.47 -4.58 -10.29
N LEU A 116 4.35 -5.05 -9.71
CA LEU A 116 3.95 -4.64 -8.36
C LEU A 116 5.05 -5.05 -7.36
N TRP A 117 5.25 -4.25 -6.30
CA TRP A 117 6.25 -4.59 -5.30
C TRP A 117 6.02 -5.98 -4.68
N GLY A 118 7.10 -6.75 -4.59
CA GLY A 118 7.11 -8.06 -3.95
C GLY A 118 7.53 -8.05 -2.48
N ARG A 119 7.45 -6.92 -1.77
CA ARG A 119 7.81 -6.83 -0.35
C ARG A 119 6.76 -7.52 0.52
N PRO A 120 7.08 -8.62 1.22
CA PRO A 120 6.11 -9.24 2.12
C PRO A 120 5.86 -8.33 3.33
N PRO A 121 4.61 -8.26 3.85
CA PRO A 121 4.38 -7.61 5.12
C PRO A 121 5.11 -8.34 6.26
N GLY A 122 5.50 -7.60 7.30
CA GLY A 122 6.09 -8.19 8.49
C GLY A 122 7.39 -7.52 8.95
N PHE A 123 7.98 -8.11 9.98
CA PHE A 123 9.13 -7.59 10.71
C PHE A 123 10.36 -7.39 9.81
N ALA A 124 10.71 -8.38 8.99
CA ALA A 124 11.89 -8.32 8.14
C ALA A 124 11.86 -7.15 7.16
N THR A 125 10.69 -6.84 6.59
CA THR A 125 10.55 -5.68 5.71
C THR A 125 10.74 -4.36 6.45
N LEU A 126 10.25 -4.22 7.69
CA LEU A 126 10.50 -3.02 8.50
C LEU A 126 11.98 -2.87 8.84
N VAL A 127 12.67 -3.97 9.19
CA VAL A 127 14.12 -3.98 9.40
C VAL A 127 14.86 -3.51 8.15
N LEU A 128 14.50 -4.05 6.97
CA LEU A 128 15.12 -3.63 5.72
C LEU A 128 14.92 -2.13 5.47
N LEU A 129 13.70 -1.61 5.64
CA LEU A 129 13.40 -0.20 5.43
C LEU A 129 14.18 0.72 6.39
N ILE A 130 14.38 0.32 7.67
CA ILE A 130 15.22 1.05 8.60
C ILE A 130 16.68 1.04 8.12
N LEU A 131 17.16 -0.09 7.61
CA LEU A 131 18.52 -0.20 7.08
C LEU A 131 18.72 0.61 5.78
N GLU A 132 17.69 0.77 4.96
CA GLU A 132 17.68 1.57 3.73
C GLU A 132 17.63 3.10 3.97
N GLN A 133 17.31 3.56 5.18
CA GLN A 133 17.27 5.00 5.48
C GLN A 133 18.62 5.67 5.18
N GLN A 134 18.60 6.74 4.35
CA GLN A 134 19.76 7.59 4.01
C GLN A 134 20.95 6.87 3.37
N VAL A 135 20.74 5.71 2.75
CA VAL A 135 21.75 4.96 2.01
C VAL A 135 21.19 4.47 0.68
N SER A 136 22.04 3.94 -0.21
CA SER A 136 21.55 3.30 -1.43
C SER A 136 20.85 1.98 -1.13
N LEU A 137 19.95 1.55 -2.03
CA LEU A 137 19.25 0.27 -1.93
C LEU A 137 20.24 -0.90 -1.81
N GLU A 138 21.34 -0.87 -2.57
CA GLU A 138 22.39 -1.90 -2.53
C GLU A 138 23.08 -1.96 -1.17
N SER A 139 23.34 -0.78 -0.55
CA SER A 139 23.94 -0.70 0.79
C SER A 139 22.98 -1.22 1.86
N GLY A 140 21.71 -0.88 1.77
CA GLY A 140 20.65 -1.39 2.66
C GLY A 140 20.52 -2.91 2.56
N ALA A 141 20.44 -3.44 1.33
CA ALA A 141 20.37 -4.87 1.05
C ALA A 141 21.60 -5.64 1.56
N ALA A 142 22.82 -5.08 1.36
CA ALA A 142 24.04 -5.70 1.87
C ALA A 142 24.06 -5.75 3.41
N MET A 143 23.56 -4.71 4.07
CA MET A 143 23.47 -4.69 5.53
C MET A 143 22.40 -5.67 6.04
N PHE A 144 21.27 -5.76 5.34
CA PHE A 144 20.21 -6.72 5.66
C PHE A 144 20.71 -8.17 5.65
N ARG A 145 21.48 -8.56 4.60
CA ARG A 145 22.11 -9.89 4.53
C ARG A 145 23.07 -10.15 5.70
N ARG A 146 23.88 -9.16 6.10
CA ARG A 146 24.76 -9.30 7.27
C ARG A 146 23.97 -9.52 8.57
N VAL A 147 22.86 -8.78 8.74
CA VAL A 147 21.99 -8.94 9.90
C VAL A 147 21.34 -10.33 9.88
N SER A 148 20.84 -10.78 8.72
CA SER A 148 20.26 -12.12 8.55
C SER A 148 21.25 -13.22 8.92
N THR A 149 22.47 -13.19 8.36
CA THR A 149 23.50 -14.18 8.64
C THR A 149 23.89 -14.20 10.11
N ALA A 150 24.08 -13.04 10.73
CA ALA A 150 24.52 -12.95 12.13
C ALA A 150 23.43 -13.32 13.13
N GLY A 151 22.15 -13.06 12.81
CA GLY A 151 20.99 -13.33 13.68
C GLY A 151 20.35 -14.70 13.45
N GLY A 152 20.83 -15.50 12.48
CA GLY A 152 20.16 -16.73 12.09
C GLY A 152 18.79 -16.50 11.43
N GLY A 153 18.64 -15.36 10.77
CA GLY A 153 17.42 -14.84 10.17
C GLY A 153 17.09 -13.43 10.67
N VAL A 154 16.19 -12.74 9.98
CA VAL A 154 15.71 -11.41 10.41
C VAL A 154 14.39 -11.57 11.14
N THR A 155 14.48 -11.99 12.40
CA THR A 155 13.35 -12.17 13.32
C THR A 155 13.53 -11.32 14.58
N PRO A 156 12.46 -11.02 15.34
CA PRO A 156 12.58 -10.33 16.62
C PRO A 156 13.61 -11.00 17.55
N GLU A 157 13.55 -12.33 17.69
CA GLU A 157 14.45 -13.11 18.53
C GLU A 157 15.90 -13.00 18.06
N GLY A 158 16.17 -13.06 16.74
CA GLY A 158 17.49 -12.91 16.16
C GLY A 158 18.09 -11.54 16.43
N ILE A 159 17.28 -10.47 16.27
CA ILE A 159 17.70 -9.10 16.57
C ILE A 159 17.96 -8.90 18.07
N LEU A 160 17.08 -9.42 18.94
CA LEU A 160 17.25 -9.34 20.39
C LEU A 160 18.49 -10.13 20.86
N GLY A 161 18.75 -11.30 20.25
CA GLY A 161 19.93 -12.12 20.54
C GLY A 161 21.25 -11.43 20.18
N LEU A 162 21.26 -10.66 19.06
CA LEU A 162 22.42 -9.84 18.68
C LEU A 162 22.59 -8.64 19.63
N GLY A 163 21.49 -8.01 20.00
CA GLY A 163 21.46 -6.76 20.74
C GLY A 163 22.16 -5.62 20.00
N THR A 164 22.15 -4.43 20.59
CA THR A 164 22.79 -3.24 19.99
C THR A 164 24.27 -3.45 19.70
N ASP A 165 25.02 -4.11 20.60
CA ASP A 165 26.46 -4.32 20.42
C ASP A 165 26.77 -5.35 19.32
N GLY A 166 25.98 -6.43 19.20
CA GLY A 166 26.11 -7.40 18.11
C GLY A 166 25.85 -6.76 16.75
N LEU A 167 24.77 -5.99 16.63
CA LEU A 167 24.43 -5.26 15.41
C LEU A 167 25.53 -4.26 15.02
N ARG A 168 26.11 -3.56 15.99
CA ARG A 168 27.23 -2.64 15.74
C ARG A 168 28.50 -3.34 15.26
N ARG A 169 28.82 -4.50 15.81
CA ARG A 169 30.01 -5.29 15.36
C ARG A 169 29.93 -5.70 13.90
N ILE A 170 28.74 -5.90 13.36
CA ILE A 170 28.55 -6.23 11.93
C ILE A 170 28.36 -4.99 11.05
N GLY A 171 28.51 -3.77 11.60
CA GLY A 171 28.54 -2.52 10.85
C GLY A 171 27.24 -1.72 10.84
N VAL A 172 26.21 -2.10 11.58
CA VAL A 172 25.00 -1.28 11.77
C VAL A 172 25.35 -0.05 12.61
N THR A 173 24.92 1.14 12.19
CA THR A 173 25.12 2.36 12.98
C THR A 173 24.41 2.24 14.34
N ARG A 174 24.94 2.93 15.37
CA ARG A 174 24.34 2.89 16.72
C ARG A 174 22.86 3.25 16.69
N GLN A 175 22.51 4.31 16.00
CA GLN A 175 21.14 4.77 15.90
C GLN A 175 20.21 3.71 15.28
N LYS A 176 20.60 3.10 14.14
CA LYS A 176 19.82 2.04 13.51
C LYS A 176 19.77 0.78 14.40
N ALA A 177 20.86 0.42 15.05
CA ALA A 177 20.86 -0.72 15.98
C ALA A 177 19.87 -0.51 17.14
N ASP A 178 19.82 0.67 17.74
CA ASP A 178 18.85 1.01 18.77
C ASP A 178 17.40 0.95 18.25
N TYR A 179 17.17 1.39 17.00
CA TYR A 179 15.84 1.28 16.35
C TYR A 179 15.43 -0.17 16.11
N LEU A 180 16.35 -1.01 15.60
CA LEU A 180 16.05 -2.42 15.34
C LEU A 180 15.74 -3.19 16.62
N VAL A 181 16.52 -2.97 17.69
CA VAL A 181 16.27 -3.61 19.00
C VAL A 181 14.93 -3.14 19.57
N GLY A 182 14.64 -1.82 19.51
CA GLY A 182 13.36 -1.28 19.99
C GLY A 182 12.16 -1.82 19.21
N LEU A 183 12.26 -1.93 17.88
CA LEU A 183 11.23 -2.55 17.05
C LEU A 183 11.04 -4.03 17.41
N ALA A 184 12.13 -4.78 17.58
CA ALA A 184 12.06 -6.19 17.97
C ALA A 184 11.37 -6.38 19.33
N GLN A 185 11.66 -5.52 20.31
CA GLN A 185 11.00 -5.54 21.62
C GLN A 185 9.49 -5.30 21.52
N GLN A 186 9.06 -4.31 20.71
CA GLN A 186 7.63 -4.01 20.54
C GLN A 186 6.85 -5.13 19.85
N VAL A 187 7.48 -5.82 18.89
CA VAL A 187 6.85 -6.97 18.23
C VAL A 187 6.81 -8.18 19.16
N ASP A 188 7.91 -8.43 19.88
CA ASP A 188 8.00 -9.56 20.82
C ASP A 188 7.05 -9.43 22.01
N SER A 189 6.87 -8.20 22.53
CA SER A 189 5.89 -7.91 23.60
C SER A 189 4.44 -7.90 23.13
N GLY A 190 4.18 -7.83 21.82
CA GLY A 190 2.84 -7.65 21.26
C GLY A 190 2.33 -6.20 21.27
N ASP A 191 3.18 -5.23 21.66
CA ASP A 191 2.82 -3.80 21.59
C ASP A 191 2.64 -3.33 20.14
N LEU A 192 3.32 -3.97 19.19
CA LEU A 192 3.13 -3.83 17.77
C LEU A 192 2.69 -5.17 17.16
N ASP A 193 1.40 -5.33 16.91
CA ASP A 193 0.85 -6.48 16.21
C ASP A 193 0.90 -6.26 14.68
N LEU A 194 1.93 -6.81 14.04
CA LEU A 194 2.14 -6.70 12.59
C LEU A 194 1.05 -7.43 11.77
N ALA A 195 0.43 -8.47 12.30
CA ALA A 195 -0.63 -9.18 11.60
C ALA A 195 -1.91 -8.33 11.56
N SER A 196 -2.20 -7.56 12.61
CA SER A 196 -3.34 -6.66 12.64
C SER A 196 -3.18 -5.49 11.65
N LEU A 197 -1.95 -5.03 11.39
CA LEU A 197 -1.69 -3.95 10.43
C LEU A 197 -2.09 -4.31 8.99
N ASP A 198 -1.99 -5.57 8.61
CA ASP A 198 -2.36 -6.03 7.26
C ASP A 198 -3.87 -5.85 6.99
N ALA A 199 -4.69 -6.03 8.01
CA ALA A 199 -6.14 -5.84 7.93
C ALA A 199 -6.61 -4.42 8.26
N ALA A 200 -5.74 -3.57 8.82
CA ALA A 200 -6.10 -2.24 9.30
C ALA A 200 -6.35 -1.24 8.15
N PRO A 201 -7.22 -0.25 8.34
CA PRO A 201 -7.28 0.94 7.49
C PRO A 201 -5.92 1.67 7.46
N GLU A 202 -5.67 2.41 6.36
CA GLU A 202 -4.37 3.08 6.14
C GLU A 202 -3.97 4.00 7.30
N ASP A 203 -4.88 4.83 7.75
CA ASP A 203 -4.64 5.82 8.82
C ASP A 203 -4.36 5.18 10.19
N GLU A 204 -4.94 4.02 10.45
CA GLU A 204 -4.69 3.23 11.66
C GLU A 204 -3.32 2.54 11.58
N ALA A 205 -3.02 1.86 10.47
CA ALA A 205 -1.71 1.25 10.24
C ALA A 205 -0.58 2.31 10.28
N ARG A 206 -0.79 3.46 9.65
CA ARG A 206 0.14 4.60 9.67
C ARG A 206 0.42 5.09 11.10
N ARG A 207 -0.62 5.28 11.90
CA ARG A 207 -0.46 5.73 13.31
C ARG A 207 0.31 4.72 14.14
N ALA A 208 0.03 3.43 13.99
CA ALA A 208 0.75 2.37 14.70
C ALA A 208 2.24 2.33 14.31
N LEU A 209 2.56 2.44 13.01
CA LEU A 209 3.93 2.49 12.53
C LEU A 209 4.68 3.72 13.05
N LEU A 210 4.07 4.90 12.98
CA LEU A 210 4.71 6.16 13.45
C LEU A 210 4.92 6.22 14.96
N ALA A 211 4.21 5.41 15.75
CA ALA A 211 4.44 5.28 17.18
C ALA A 211 5.77 4.54 17.50
N CYS A 212 6.32 3.80 16.53
CA CYS A 212 7.56 3.05 16.69
C CYS A 212 8.77 3.97 16.50
N LYS A 213 9.66 4.03 17.49
CA LYS A 213 10.91 4.80 17.39
C LYS A 213 11.78 4.29 16.24
N GLY A 214 12.16 5.18 15.33
CA GLY A 214 12.96 4.82 14.14
C GLY A 214 12.13 4.63 12.88
N ILE A 215 10.79 4.58 12.99
CA ILE A 215 9.87 4.61 11.85
C ILE A 215 9.34 6.05 11.71
N GLY A 216 9.90 6.78 10.75
CA GLY A 216 9.43 8.11 10.36
C GLY A 216 8.40 8.05 9.22
N PRO A 217 7.87 9.21 8.77
CA PRO A 217 6.88 9.27 7.70
C PRO A 217 7.29 8.50 6.43
N TRP A 218 8.52 8.68 5.96
CA TRP A 218 9.04 7.97 4.78
C TRP A 218 8.99 6.44 4.95
N THR A 219 9.45 5.91 6.08
CA THR A 219 9.46 4.46 6.33
C THR A 219 8.05 3.91 6.44
N ALA A 220 7.15 4.64 7.13
CA ALA A 220 5.74 4.27 7.23
C ALA A 220 5.08 4.25 5.84
N ASP A 221 5.26 5.29 5.03
CA ASP A 221 4.70 5.39 3.69
C ASP A 221 5.19 4.27 2.78
N VAL A 222 6.51 4.02 2.75
CA VAL A 222 7.07 2.96 1.91
C VAL A 222 6.58 1.58 2.36
N TYR A 223 6.41 1.33 3.66
CA TYR A 223 5.83 0.08 4.16
C TYR A 223 4.36 -0.06 3.75
N LEU A 224 3.56 0.98 3.95
CA LEU A 224 2.13 1.00 3.59
C LEU A 224 1.91 0.72 2.11
N LEU A 225 2.69 1.33 1.22
CA LEU A 225 2.51 1.15 -0.22
C LEU A 225 3.15 -0.12 -0.76
N SER A 226 4.33 -0.52 -0.29
CA SER A 226 5.09 -1.63 -0.89
C SER A 226 4.82 -2.99 -0.24
N ALA A 227 4.51 -3.03 1.05
CA ALA A 227 4.21 -4.25 1.80
C ALA A 227 2.70 -4.43 2.02
N LEU A 228 2.02 -3.42 2.55
CA LEU A 228 0.58 -3.48 2.78
C LEU A 228 -0.25 -3.12 1.52
N ARG A 229 0.39 -2.58 0.46
CA ARG A 229 -0.20 -2.33 -0.85
C ARG A 229 -1.43 -1.41 -0.85
N HIS A 230 -1.42 -0.41 0.04
CA HIS A 230 -2.43 0.65 0.03
C HIS A 230 -2.36 1.47 -1.27
N LEU A 231 -3.53 1.89 -1.78
CA LEU A 231 -3.65 2.50 -3.09
C LEU A 231 -3.19 3.95 -3.15
N ASP A 232 -3.44 4.73 -2.07
CA ASP A 232 -3.32 6.19 -2.12
C ASP A 232 -2.19 6.74 -1.25
N VAL A 233 -1.18 5.92 -0.96
CA VAL A 233 0.03 6.35 -0.24
C VAL A 233 1.04 6.94 -1.21
N PHE A 234 1.58 8.12 -0.86
CA PHE A 234 2.58 8.81 -1.68
C PHE A 234 3.70 9.38 -0.81
N PRO A 235 4.90 8.78 -0.81
CA PRO A 235 5.99 9.17 0.10
C PRO A 235 6.69 10.44 -0.39
N THR A 236 6.08 11.60 -0.17
CA THR A 236 6.56 12.91 -0.65
C THR A 236 7.95 13.28 -0.14
N GLY A 237 8.37 12.71 1.00
CA GLY A 237 9.72 12.87 1.55
C GLY A 237 10.80 12.02 0.86
N ASP A 238 10.44 11.17 -0.12
CA ASP A 238 11.40 10.35 -0.85
C ASP A 238 12.14 11.16 -1.91
N ARG A 239 13.47 11.24 -1.77
CA ARG A 239 14.29 12.03 -2.70
C ARG A 239 14.29 11.51 -4.13
N ALA A 240 14.26 10.20 -4.32
CA ALA A 240 14.22 9.60 -5.64
C ALA A 240 12.87 9.88 -6.32
N LEU A 241 11.78 9.83 -5.55
CA LEU A 241 10.45 10.19 -6.02
C LEU A 241 10.35 11.67 -6.39
N GLN A 242 10.89 12.58 -5.57
CA GLN A 242 10.93 14.01 -5.89
C GLN A 242 11.67 14.28 -7.20
N VAL A 243 12.86 13.72 -7.36
CA VAL A 243 13.66 13.87 -8.58
C VAL A 243 12.96 13.22 -9.78
N GLY A 244 12.45 12.01 -9.62
CA GLY A 244 11.72 11.29 -10.65
C GLY A 244 10.46 12.04 -11.11
N ALA A 245 9.72 12.65 -10.17
CA ALA A 245 8.55 13.48 -10.48
C ALA A 245 8.95 14.74 -11.23
N ALA A 246 10.03 15.43 -10.84
CA ALA A 246 10.54 16.57 -11.58
C ALA A 246 10.88 16.20 -13.04
N GLU A 247 11.55 15.08 -13.25
CA GLU A 247 11.89 14.56 -14.59
C GLU A 247 10.64 14.15 -15.39
N ALA A 248 9.67 13.49 -14.75
CA ALA A 248 8.45 13.04 -15.40
C ALA A 248 7.55 14.21 -15.82
N LEU A 249 7.42 15.21 -14.96
CA LEU A 249 6.56 16.38 -15.19
C LEU A 249 7.26 17.52 -15.92
N GLY A 250 8.58 17.41 -16.20
CA GLY A 250 9.35 18.46 -16.86
C GLY A 250 9.51 19.72 -16.03
N LEU A 251 9.63 19.59 -14.71
CA LEU A 251 9.76 20.73 -13.80
C LEU A 251 11.17 21.33 -13.87
N ALA A 252 11.27 22.65 -13.73
CA ALA A 252 12.55 23.37 -13.72
C ALA A 252 13.40 23.10 -12.46
N ALA A 253 12.76 22.69 -11.36
CA ALA A 253 13.41 22.36 -10.09
C ALA A 253 12.78 21.12 -9.45
N VAL A 254 13.54 20.47 -8.57
CA VAL A 254 13.02 19.33 -7.79
C VAL A 254 12.07 19.88 -6.71
N PRO A 255 10.80 19.40 -6.68
CA PRO A 255 9.80 19.89 -5.75
C PRO A 255 10.15 19.54 -4.29
N THR A 256 9.76 20.39 -3.38
CA THR A 256 9.71 20.11 -1.95
C THR A 256 8.66 19.04 -1.65
N PRO A 257 8.66 18.38 -0.46
CA PRO A 257 7.62 17.46 -0.07
C PRO A 257 6.21 18.03 -0.19
N ASP A 258 5.99 19.28 0.24
CA ASP A 258 4.68 19.93 0.20
C ASP A 258 4.22 20.23 -1.24
N GLU A 259 5.13 20.69 -2.10
CA GLU A 259 4.84 20.87 -3.52
C GLU A 259 4.53 19.54 -4.21
N LEU A 260 5.27 18.47 -3.86
CA LEU A 260 5.05 17.13 -4.42
C LEU A 260 3.70 16.55 -3.96
N GLU A 261 3.26 16.83 -2.72
CA GLU A 261 1.92 16.45 -2.24
C GLU A 261 0.84 17.09 -3.13
N LEU A 262 0.95 18.40 -3.43
CA LEU A 262 0.00 19.10 -4.29
C LEU A 262 0.01 18.56 -5.72
N LEU A 263 1.20 18.27 -6.27
CA LEU A 263 1.36 17.71 -7.62
C LEU A 263 0.77 16.30 -7.74
N SER A 264 0.67 15.56 -6.63
CA SER A 264 0.13 14.20 -6.61
C SER A 264 -1.40 14.13 -6.54
N ILE A 265 -2.09 15.24 -6.25
CA ILE A 265 -3.56 15.28 -6.08
C ILE A 265 -4.32 14.69 -7.29
N PRO A 266 -3.96 15.00 -8.56
CA PRO A 266 -4.66 14.43 -9.71
C PRO A 266 -4.60 12.91 -9.82
N TRP A 267 -3.64 12.26 -9.15
CA TRP A 267 -3.47 10.79 -9.19
C TRP A 267 -4.26 10.06 -8.09
N ARG A 268 -5.01 10.78 -7.26
CA ARG A 268 -5.92 10.18 -6.27
C ARG A 268 -7.03 9.40 -6.98
N PRO A 269 -7.46 8.27 -6.42
CA PRO A 269 -6.97 7.59 -5.21
C PRO A 269 -5.91 6.49 -5.53
N LEU A 270 -5.10 6.68 -6.56
CA LEU A 270 -4.12 5.71 -7.07
C LEU A 270 -2.66 6.21 -6.98
N ARG A 271 -2.37 7.11 -6.02
CA ARG A 271 -1.05 7.74 -5.91
C ARG A 271 0.10 6.74 -5.71
N ALA A 272 -0.14 5.60 -5.07
CA ALA A 272 0.87 4.55 -4.95
C ALA A 272 1.28 3.98 -6.31
N VAL A 273 0.35 3.88 -7.26
CA VAL A 273 0.63 3.44 -8.63
C VAL A 273 1.47 4.48 -9.37
N ALA A 274 1.11 5.77 -9.25
CA ALA A 274 1.90 6.86 -9.82
C ALA A 274 3.34 6.88 -9.24
N ALA A 275 3.50 6.72 -7.92
CA ALA A 275 4.80 6.60 -7.28
C ALA A 275 5.62 5.44 -7.86
N ARG A 276 4.97 4.28 -8.09
CA ARG A 276 5.64 3.10 -8.67
C ARG A 276 6.15 3.37 -10.08
N LEU A 277 5.36 4.01 -10.93
CA LEU A 277 5.75 4.38 -12.29
C LEU A 277 6.93 5.37 -12.28
N ILE A 278 6.87 6.40 -11.44
CA ILE A 278 7.91 7.41 -11.31
C ILE A 278 9.22 6.80 -10.80
N TRP A 279 9.20 5.95 -9.77
CA TRP A 279 10.40 5.27 -9.30
C TRP A 279 10.99 4.31 -10.34
N HIS A 280 10.13 3.58 -11.07
CA HIS A 280 10.58 2.70 -12.13
C HIS A 280 11.37 3.48 -13.19
N ALA A 281 10.79 4.56 -13.70
CA ALA A 281 11.45 5.43 -14.68
C ALA A 281 12.74 6.07 -14.11
N TYR A 282 12.71 6.53 -12.83
CA TYR A 282 13.88 7.09 -12.17
C TYR A 282 15.05 6.11 -12.11
N LEU A 283 14.79 4.85 -11.78
CA LEU A 283 15.81 3.79 -11.74
C LEU A 283 16.29 3.42 -13.15
N ALA A 284 15.37 3.22 -14.10
CA ALA A 284 15.68 2.86 -15.48
C ALA A 284 16.59 3.90 -16.15
N ARG A 285 16.32 5.20 -15.99
CA ARG A 285 17.14 6.29 -16.52
C ARG A 285 18.57 6.32 -15.94
N ARG A 286 18.79 5.68 -14.80
CA ARG A 286 20.09 5.56 -14.13
C ARG A 286 20.76 4.21 -14.33
N GLY A 287 20.17 3.33 -15.18
CA GLY A 287 20.66 1.97 -15.41
C GLY A 287 20.64 1.11 -14.14
N ARG A 288 19.72 1.39 -13.21
CA ARG A 288 19.56 0.66 -11.96
C ARG A 288 18.29 -0.16 -11.97
N THR A 289 18.32 -1.26 -11.23
CA THR A 289 17.15 -2.11 -10.96
C THR A 289 16.88 -2.16 -9.46
N GLU A 290 15.63 -2.35 -9.09
CA GLU A 290 15.26 -2.59 -7.70
C GLU A 290 15.70 -4.00 -7.29
N PRO A 291 16.36 -4.18 -6.13
CA PRO A 291 16.69 -5.52 -5.62
C PRO A 291 15.39 -6.32 -5.39
N ARG A 292 15.33 -7.54 -5.91
CA ARG A 292 14.18 -8.43 -5.64
C ARG A 292 14.23 -8.89 -4.19
N HIS A 293 13.09 -8.84 -3.49
CA HIS A 293 13.00 -9.35 -2.11
C HIS A 293 13.32 -10.85 -1.99
N ALA A 294 12.98 -11.63 -3.03
CA ALA A 294 13.37 -13.04 -3.09
C ALA A 294 14.90 -13.23 -3.01
N ASP A 295 15.67 -12.30 -3.58
CA ASP A 295 17.13 -12.33 -3.55
C ASP A 295 17.72 -11.93 -2.17
N LEU A 296 16.89 -11.34 -1.30
CA LEU A 296 17.28 -10.95 0.07
C LEU A 296 16.96 -12.03 1.11
N ALA A 297 16.02 -12.92 0.80
CA ALA A 297 15.58 -14.02 1.68
C ALA A 297 16.22 -15.38 1.32
N ALA A 298 17.02 -15.45 0.27
CA ALA A 298 17.49 -16.71 -0.35
C ALA A 298 18.90 -17.16 0.07
N ASP A 299 19.46 -16.65 1.21
CA ASP A 299 20.73 -17.13 1.76
C ASP A 299 20.58 -17.58 3.22
#